data_7fa612aa471c49743430af12db3c4262
#
_entry.id   7fa612aa471c49743430af12db3c4262
#
_cell.length_a   1.000
_cell.length_b   1.000
_cell.length_c   1.000
_cell.angle_alpha   90.00
_cell.angle_beta   90.00
_cell.angle_gamma   90.00
#
_symmetry.space_group_name_H-M   'P 1'
#
loop_
_entity.id
_entity.type
_entity.pdbx_description
1 polymer ?
#
loop_
_entity_poly.entity_id
_entity_poly.type
_entity_poly.pdbx_seq_one_letter_code
_entity_poly.pdbx_strand_id
1 'polypeptide(L)'
;MRVLSQYLNKAGFDTYTEDFIFRGITRNKDVDKRKLKTQNKPISYSTARTLILNAFDSVGEDSKSLGLHSLRSGGATAAAKSSIPDRLFKKHGRWHSDMSKDRYVKEDVKQKLVVSKNLGL
;
A
#
# COMPACT_ATOMS: atom_id res chain seq x y z
N MET A 1 -8.58 4.60 7.89
CA MET A 1 -7.85 5.39 8.92
C MET A 1 -7.82 4.73 10.31
N ARG A 2 -8.82 3.97 10.71
CA ARG A 2 -8.94 3.36 12.06
C ARG A 2 -7.70 2.52 12.48
N VAL A 3 -7.17 1.68 11.58
CA VAL A 3 -6.02 0.79 11.89
C VAL A 3 -4.74 1.58 12.11
N LEU A 4 -4.47 2.61 11.30
CA LEU A 4 -3.28 3.44 11.47
C LEU A 4 -3.33 4.21 12.79
N SER A 5 -4.48 4.79 13.15
CA SER A 5 -4.64 5.48 14.44
C SER A 5 -4.42 4.55 15.63
N GLN A 6 -4.95 3.32 15.57
CA GLN A 6 -4.71 2.31 16.59
C GLN A 6 -3.22 1.94 16.71
N TYR A 7 -2.54 1.81 15.57
CA TYR A 7 -1.10 1.54 15.55
C TYR A 7 -0.31 2.68 16.19
N LEU A 8 -0.56 3.94 15.79
CA LEU A 8 0.15 5.10 16.31
C LEU A 8 -0.04 5.24 17.82
N ASN A 9 -1.26 5.08 18.32
CA ASN A 9 -1.56 5.11 19.76
C ASN A 9 -0.84 3.98 20.51
N LYS A 10 -0.90 2.73 20.02
CA LYS A 10 -0.23 1.59 20.65
C LYS A 10 1.29 1.71 20.61
N ALA A 11 1.83 2.36 19.60
CA ALA A 11 3.27 2.62 19.43
C ALA A 11 3.76 3.84 20.23
N GLY A 12 2.87 4.62 20.84
CA GLY A 12 3.20 5.79 21.62
C GLY A 12 3.70 6.97 20.79
N PHE A 13 3.24 7.08 19.55
CA PHE A 13 3.58 8.24 18.71
C PHE A 13 2.71 9.45 19.04
N ASP A 14 3.36 10.60 19.18
CA ASP A 14 2.69 11.89 19.13
C ASP A 14 2.36 12.25 17.67
N THR A 15 1.27 13.02 17.48
CA THR A 15 0.76 13.44 16.16
C THR A 15 1.75 14.31 15.38
N TYR A 16 2.70 14.93 16.06
CA TYR A 16 3.68 15.89 15.50
C TYR A 16 5.13 15.37 15.53
N THR A 17 5.33 14.07 15.71
CA THR A 17 6.68 13.50 15.71
C THR A 17 7.29 13.46 14.30
N GLU A 18 8.56 13.80 14.19
CA GLU A 18 9.39 13.59 13.00
C GLU A 18 9.99 12.17 12.93
N ASP A 19 9.61 11.31 13.84
CA ASP A 19 10.09 9.95 13.93
C ASP A 19 9.62 9.08 12.78
N PHE A 20 10.45 8.10 12.41
CA PHE A 20 10.01 7.06 11.49
C PHE A 20 8.90 6.22 12.11
N ILE A 21 7.74 6.19 11.45
CA ILE A 21 6.56 5.44 11.90
C ILE A 21 6.85 3.93 11.93
N PHE A 22 7.47 3.40 10.89
CA PHE A 22 7.80 1.97 10.80
C PHE A 22 9.25 1.71 11.20
N ARG A 23 9.45 1.38 12.46
CA ARG A 23 10.74 1.02 13.06
C ARG A 23 10.79 -0.47 13.37
N GLY A 24 12.00 -1.00 13.57
CA GLY A 24 12.18 -2.37 14.03
C GLY A 24 11.53 -2.60 15.40
N ILE A 25 11.08 -3.81 15.65
CA ILE A 25 10.47 -4.23 16.91
C ILE A 25 11.51 -4.98 17.73
N THR A 26 11.46 -4.84 19.05
CA THR A 26 12.32 -5.60 19.97
C THR A 26 11.98 -7.09 19.90
N ARG A 27 13.02 -7.94 19.96
CA ARG A 27 12.82 -9.39 20.05
C ARG A 27 12.40 -9.72 21.48
N ASN A 28 11.16 -10.15 21.66
CA ASN A 28 10.66 -10.71 22.90
C ASN A 28 9.83 -11.95 22.58
N LYS A 29 9.97 -13.01 23.38
CA LYS A 29 9.16 -14.24 23.22
C LYS A 29 7.68 -13.92 23.47
N ASP A 30 7.40 -13.09 24.45
CA ASP A 30 6.07 -12.58 24.76
C ASP A 30 5.74 -11.47 23.77
N VAL A 31 4.72 -11.69 22.94
CA VAL A 31 4.30 -10.77 21.88
C VAL A 31 3.82 -9.43 22.46
N ASP A 32 3.16 -9.46 23.60
CA ASP A 32 2.58 -8.26 24.24
C ASP A 32 3.67 -7.35 24.83
N LYS A 33 4.86 -7.87 25.08
CA LYS A 33 6.04 -7.12 25.56
C LYS A 33 6.90 -6.57 24.43
N ARG A 34 6.53 -6.79 23.18
CA ARG A 34 7.26 -6.25 22.04
C ARG A 34 7.00 -4.75 21.90
N LYS A 35 8.07 -3.98 21.79
CA LYS A 35 8.02 -2.52 21.64
C LYS A 35 8.81 -2.09 20.41
N LEU A 36 8.52 -0.91 19.88
CA LEU A 36 9.37 -0.30 18.88
C LEU A 36 10.77 -0.06 19.46
N LYS A 37 11.79 -0.27 18.63
CA LYS A 37 13.17 0.06 19.03
C LYS A 37 13.28 1.58 19.27
N THR A 38 14.04 1.95 20.28
CA THR A 38 14.31 3.36 20.63
C THR A 38 15.07 4.10 19.52
N GLN A 39 15.92 3.37 18.77
CA GLN A 39 16.63 3.95 17.64
C GLN A 39 15.66 4.38 16.55
N ASN A 40 15.64 5.68 16.23
CA ASN A 40 14.82 6.27 15.19
C ASN A 40 15.37 5.94 13.79
N LYS A 41 15.19 4.68 13.38
CA LYS A 41 15.68 4.14 12.10
C LYS A 41 14.54 3.34 11.42
N PRO A 42 14.26 3.58 10.15
CA PRO A 42 13.21 2.85 9.45
C PRO A 42 13.59 1.37 9.29
N ILE A 43 12.57 0.52 9.14
CA ILE A 43 12.80 -0.86 8.71
C ILE A 43 13.40 -0.87 7.30
N SER A 44 14.23 -1.88 7.01
CA SER A 44 14.80 -2.04 5.68
C SER A 44 13.73 -2.43 4.65
N TYR A 45 14.00 -2.16 3.38
CA TYR A 45 13.14 -2.59 2.28
C TYR A 45 12.88 -4.10 2.30
N SER A 46 13.93 -4.90 2.54
CA SER A 46 13.81 -6.36 2.64
C SER A 46 12.89 -6.79 3.78
N THR A 47 13.01 -6.15 4.94
CA THR A 47 12.12 -6.42 6.07
C THR A 47 10.68 -6.07 5.75
N ALA A 48 10.44 -4.88 5.17
CA ALA A 48 9.09 -4.47 4.77
C ALA A 48 8.50 -5.44 3.73
N ARG A 49 9.31 -5.84 2.73
CA ARG A 49 8.89 -6.82 1.72
C ARG A 49 8.48 -8.15 2.36
N THR A 50 9.33 -8.71 3.24
CA THR A 50 9.03 -9.98 3.92
C THR A 50 7.74 -9.91 4.74
N LEU A 51 7.53 -8.83 5.50
CA LEU A 51 6.31 -8.65 6.29
C LEU A 51 5.05 -8.64 5.41
N ILE A 52 5.10 -7.95 4.27
CA ILE A 52 3.96 -7.85 3.36
C ILE A 52 3.71 -9.18 2.65
N LEU A 53 4.74 -9.89 2.20
CA LEU A 53 4.57 -11.19 1.57
C LEU A 53 4.01 -12.23 2.56
N ASN A 54 4.50 -12.25 3.80
CA ASN A 54 3.93 -13.12 4.83
C ASN A 54 2.45 -12.79 5.12
N ALA A 55 2.06 -11.50 5.04
CA ALA A 55 0.67 -11.11 5.19
C ALA A 55 -0.19 -11.62 4.02
N PHE A 56 0.31 -11.61 2.78
CA PHE A 56 -0.38 -12.22 1.64
C PHE A 56 -0.55 -13.74 1.81
N ASP A 57 0.51 -14.44 2.20
CA ASP A 57 0.45 -15.89 2.46
C ASP A 57 -0.58 -16.21 3.56
N SER A 58 -0.68 -15.37 4.59
CA SER A 58 -1.64 -15.57 5.70
C SER A 58 -3.11 -15.43 5.28
N VAL A 59 -3.40 -14.77 4.17
CA VAL A 59 -4.76 -14.64 3.62
C VAL A 59 -4.99 -15.54 2.40
N GLY A 60 -4.05 -16.45 2.12
CA GLY A 60 -4.17 -17.45 1.05
C GLY A 60 -3.79 -16.95 -0.34
N GLU A 61 -3.15 -15.80 -0.45
CA GLU A 61 -2.64 -15.27 -1.72
C GLU A 61 -1.22 -15.76 -2.01
N ASP A 62 -0.93 -16.12 -3.26
CA ASP A 62 0.40 -16.56 -3.66
C ASP A 62 1.42 -15.42 -3.63
N SER A 63 2.21 -15.37 -2.57
CA SER A 63 3.24 -14.35 -2.38
C SER A 63 4.36 -14.38 -3.43
N LYS A 64 4.54 -15.50 -4.16
CA LYS A 64 5.56 -15.58 -5.22
C LYS A 64 5.22 -14.73 -6.43
N SER A 65 3.93 -14.53 -6.70
CA SER A 65 3.44 -13.69 -7.80
C SER A 65 3.31 -12.22 -7.41
N LEU A 66 3.51 -11.86 -6.14
CA LEU A 66 3.27 -10.55 -5.58
C LEU A 66 4.56 -9.83 -5.15
N GLY A 67 4.50 -8.51 -5.12
CA GLY A 67 5.56 -7.65 -4.62
C GLY A 67 4.99 -6.38 -3.99
N LEU A 68 5.85 -5.51 -3.47
CA LEU A 68 5.40 -4.24 -2.89
C LEU A 68 4.66 -3.36 -3.89
N HIS A 69 5.03 -3.42 -5.17
CA HIS A 69 4.33 -2.72 -6.24
C HIS A 69 2.93 -3.26 -6.51
N SER A 70 2.62 -4.51 -6.14
CA SER A 70 1.29 -5.08 -6.30
C SER A 70 0.24 -4.35 -5.49
N LEU A 71 0.56 -3.93 -4.26
CA LEU A 71 -0.32 -3.08 -3.44
C LEU A 71 -0.60 -1.73 -4.10
N ARG A 72 0.44 -1.11 -4.66
CA ARG A 72 0.31 0.17 -5.38
C ARG A 72 -0.54 0.00 -6.64
N SER A 73 -0.30 -1.06 -7.41
CA SER A 73 -1.09 -1.36 -8.61
C SER A 73 -2.54 -1.71 -8.27
N GLY A 74 -2.78 -2.51 -7.23
CA GLY A 74 -4.13 -2.83 -6.75
C GLY A 74 -4.90 -1.59 -6.33
N GLY A 75 -4.29 -0.72 -5.51
CA GLY A 75 -4.88 0.54 -5.09
C GLY A 75 -5.16 1.49 -6.26
N ALA A 76 -4.22 1.61 -7.20
CA ALA A 76 -4.40 2.41 -8.42
C ALA A 76 -5.56 1.90 -9.28
N THR A 77 -5.63 0.59 -9.49
CA THR A 77 -6.71 -0.04 -10.28
C THR A 77 -8.06 0.13 -9.58
N ALA A 78 -8.13 -0.03 -8.26
CA ALA A 78 -9.35 0.18 -7.49
C ALA A 78 -9.83 1.64 -7.57
N ALA A 79 -8.92 2.60 -7.43
CA ALA A 79 -9.24 4.02 -7.54
C ALA A 79 -9.75 4.39 -8.94
N ALA A 80 -9.13 3.87 -10.01
CA ALA A 80 -9.56 4.08 -11.39
C ALA A 80 -10.98 3.52 -11.63
N LYS A 81 -11.30 2.36 -11.04
CA LYS A 81 -12.64 1.76 -11.12
C LYS A 81 -13.72 2.52 -10.33
N SER A 82 -13.32 3.29 -9.34
CA SER A 82 -14.25 4.04 -8.46
C SER A 82 -14.69 5.40 -9.03
N SER A 83 -14.44 5.69 -10.30
CA SER A 83 -14.77 6.95 -10.97
C SER A 83 -14.23 8.20 -10.26
N ILE A 84 -13.12 8.05 -9.53
CA ILE A 84 -12.45 9.18 -8.89
C ILE A 84 -11.86 10.08 -9.97
N PRO A 85 -12.06 11.42 -9.88
CA PRO A 85 -11.46 12.35 -10.83
C PRO A 85 -9.95 12.15 -10.95
N ASP A 86 -9.46 12.01 -12.19
CA ASP A 86 -8.08 11.64 -12.49
C ASP A 86 -7.05 12.55 -11.82
N ARG A 87 -7.35 13.86 -11.73
CA ARG A 87 -6.51 14.84 -11.05
C ARG A 87 -6.31 14.51 -9.56
N LEU A 88 -7.37 14.09 -8.86
CA LEU A 88 -7.30 13.73 -7.45
C LEU A 88 -6.57 12.41 -7.26
N PHE A 89 -6.84 11.46 -8.12
CA PHE A 89 -6.16 10.17 -8.14
C PHE A 89 -4.65 10.33 -8.34
N LYS A 90 -4.23 11.09 -9.36
CA LYS A 90 -2.83 11.41 -9.65
C LYS A 90 -2.13 12.10 -8.47
N LYS A 91 -2.78 13.11 -7.87
CA LYS A 91 -2.26 13.82 -6.70
C LYS A 91 -2.10 12.91 -5.48
N HIS A 92 -3.11 12.08 -5.19
CA HIS A 92 -3.07 11.13 -4.07
C HIS A 92 -1.95 10.11 -4.23
N GLY A 93 -1.78 9.57 -5.43
CA GLY A 93 -0.72 8.61 -5.75
C GLY A 93 0.67 9.23 -5.93
N ARG A 94 0.79 10.56 -5.87
CA ARG A 94 2.05 11.32 -6.08
C ARG A 94 2.75 10.97 -7.40
N TRP A 95 1.97 10.77 -8.48
CA TRP A 95 2.55 10.57 -9.80
C TRP A 95 2.86 11.89 -10.48
N HIS A 96 4.06 12.00 -11.05
CA HIS A 96 4.49 13.20 -11.80
C HIS A 96 3.85 13.28 -13.19
N SER A 97 3.57 12.13 -13.83
CA SER A 97 2.99 12.06 -15.18
C SER A 97 1.86 11.05 -15.25
N ASP A 98 0.97 11.20 -16.23
CA ASP A 98 -0.11 10.26 -16.48
C ASP A 98 0.44 8.92 -16.94
N MET A 99 1.48 8.91 -17.78
CA MET A 99 2.17 7.69 -18.20
C MET A 99 2.68 6.88 -16.98
N SER A 100 3.20 7.54 -15.94
CA SER A 100 3.66 6.87 -14.73
C SER A 100 2.50 6.28 -13.93
N LYS A 101 1.35 6.93 -13.91
CA LYS A 101 0.12 6.48 -13.28
C LYS A 101 -0.48 5.29 -14.03
N ASP A 102 -0.59 5.39 -15.35
CA ASP A 102 -1.25 4.40 -16.21
C ASP A 102 -0.55 3.04 -16.19
N ARG A 103 0.77 3.01 -15.95
CA ARG A 103 1.52 1.76 -15.73
C ARG A 103 1.01 0.93 -14.53
N TYR A 104 0.37 1.57 -13.56
CA TYR A 104 -0.16 0.90 -12.37
C TYR A 104 -1.63 0.52 -12.49
N VAL A 105 -2.36 1.09 -13.45
CA VAL A 105 -3.76 0.78 -13.67
C VAL A 105 -3.87 -0.42 -14.59
N LYS A 106 -4.46 -1.50 -14.08
CA LYS A 106 -4.78 -2.68 -14.89
C LYS A 106 -6.20 -2.52 -15.44
N GLU A 107 -6.29 -2.31 -16.74
CA GLU A 107 -7.58 -2.25 -17.42
C GLU A 107 -8.14 -3.66 -17.66
N ASP A 108 -9.42 -3.80 -17.37
CA ASP A 108 -10.16 -5.02 -17.73
C ASP A 108 -10.57 -4.96 -19.21
N VAL A 109 -10.55 -6.12 -19.88
CA VAL A 109 -11.02 -6.26 -21.26
C VAL A 109 -12.44 -5.71 -21.42
N LYS A 110 -13.32 -5.90 -20.41
CA LYS A 110 -14.68 -5.35 -20.42
C LYS A 110 -14.70 -3.82 -20.50
N GLN A 111 -13.78 -3.13 -19.80
CA GLN A 111 -13.68 -1.67 -19.85
C GLN A 111 -13.19 -1.18 -21.22
N LYS A 112 -12.26 -1.88 -21.84
CA LYS A 112 -11.81 -1.58 -23.22
C LYS A 112 -12.94 -1.73 -24.23
N LEU A 113 -13.77 -2.77 -24.09
CA LEU A 113 -14.93 -3.01 -24.95
C LEU A 113 -16.05 -1.97 -24.79
N VAL A 114 -16.14 -1.27 -23.65
CA VAL A 114 -17.12 -0.18 -23.46
C VAL A 114 -16.85 0.94 -24.46
N VAL A 115 -15.60 1.29 -24.71
CA VAL A 115 -15.25 2.33 -25.70
C VAL A 115 -15.71 1.92 -27.10
N SER A 116 -15.40 0.69 -27.53
CA SER A 116 -15.83 0.17 -28.84
C SER A 116 -17.35 0.14 -28.98
N LYS A 117 -18.07 -0.33 -27.94
CA LYS A 117 -19.53 -0.36 -27.93
C LYS A 117 -20.15 1.03 -28.03
N ASN A 118 -19.57 2.04 -27.36
CA ASN A 118 -20.06 3.41 -27.42
C ASN A 118 -19.74 4.12 -28.75
N LEU A 119 -18.76 3.57 -29.51
CA LEU A 119 -18.45 4.02 -30.85
C LEU A 119 -19.27 3.31 -31.95
N GLY A 120 -20.16 2.35 -31.56
CA GLY A 120 -20.97 1.60 -32.50
C GLY A 120 -20.21 0.53 -33.29
N LEU A 121 -19.09 0.03 -32.75
CA LEU A 121 -18.26 -1.03 -33.31
C LEU A 121 -18.58 -2.37 -32.66
#